data_e262663a565e2b70f531dcc045ecf808
#
_entry.id   e262663a565e2b70f531dcc045ecf808
#
_cell.length_a   1.000
_cell.length_b   1.000
_cell.length_c   1.000
_cell.angle_alpha   90.00
_cell.angle_beta   90.00
_cell.angle_gamma   90.00
#
_symmetry.space_group_name_H-M   'P 1'
#
loop_
_entity.id
_entity.type
_entity.pdbx_description
1 polymer ?
#
loop_
_entity_poly.entity_id
_entity_poly.type
_entity_poly.pdbx_seq_one_letter_code
_entity_poly.pdbx_strand_id
1 'polypeptide(L)'
;MKDFVELRRVMTIVLRRWWLLIALPILATAVGYLISTRQPSVYQATTTILIGQNIQSADVNRTDIQASEALALTYADLTVRQPILQNVIDKLNLGVSWRNLRDRIHAEPVTGTQLLEINVEANSPELARSIANEVANQLILLSPNNRSDSSDETLSAFNNQQIAYLQEKILSEQKMIDGLEVAIQNARSSEALADLQNQKMDLEKLIAEREQIYLGLVGLANKNTMPNSLTVVEPAQASNYRIRPRVELNTILSGMLGLVLALGFILLLDYLDDTFSSLDEFYQSVNLPVFGVVGKIHGKNITDKLITQLEIFSPIAESFRMIRSKIGFKIGDSPKKAIAVISAMPGEGKSLTAANLAIVMAQAGLKTILVDADLRRSVVHEIFNVENEIGMADLLTSQKIKVNDCLTKTHIDNLRILTSGKRIPDTTERLGTRRLAEVVTQLKNNSDVVIFDSPPALLVADTSLLCNQVDGVILVVRAGKSKRRWIQQTILDMEKADANLMGCIVNRPLNNGSFDSYKSYKYAS
;
A
#
# COMPACT_ATOMS: atom_id res chain seq x y z
N MET A 1 -11.33 5.56 25.48
CA MET A 1 -12.44 5.87 24.54
C MET A 1 -11.92 6.38 23.18
N LYS A 2 -10.85 7.17 23.11
CA LYS A 2 -10.26 7.62 21.82
C LYS A 2 -9.78 6.45 20.96
N ASP A 3 -9.09 5.47 21.53
CA ASP A 3 -8.51 4.33 20.78
C ASP A 3 -9.57 3.41 20.16
N PHE A 4 -10.73 3.25 20.78
CA PHE A 4 -11.86 2.49 20.23
C PHE A 4 -12.52 3.16 19.01
N VAL A 5 -12.51 4.48 18.96
CA VAL A 5 -13.04 5.26 17.82
C VAL A 5 -12.09 5.15 16.63
N GLU A 6 -10.78 5.18 16.85
CA GLU A 6 -9.79 5.03 15.79
C GLU A 6 -9.81 3.62 15.18
N LEU A 7 -9.94 2.58 16.01
CA LEU A 7 -10.03 1.19 15.51
C LEU A 7 -11.27 0.97 14.63
N ARG A 8 -12.41 1.51 15.03
CA ARG A 8 -13.66 1.44 14.26
C ARG A 8 -13.56 2.21 12.94
N ARG A 9 -12.83 3.31 12.92
CA ARG A 9 -12.54 4.08 11.71
C ARG A 9 -11.69 3.27 10.75
N VAL A 10 -10.57 2.69 11.19
CA VAL A 10 -9.71 1.83 10.37
C VAL A 10 -10.49 0.65 9.80
N MET A 11 -11.33 0.01 10.62
CA MET A 11 -12.15 -1.11 10.16
C MET A 11 -13.15 -0.71 9.07
N THR A 12 -13.77 0.46 9.16
CA THR A 12 -14.68 0.95 8.11
C THR A 12 -13.95 1.31 6.81
N ILE A 13 -12.73 1.84 6.90
CA ILE A 13 -11.86 2.14 5.75
C ILE A 13 -11.51 0.85 5.01
N VAL A 14 -11.05 -0.16 5.76
CA VAL A 14 -10.69 -1.47 5.23
C VAL A 14 -11.89 -2.16 4.58
N LEU A 15 -13.05 -2.18 5.26
CA LEU A 15 -14.29 -2.77 4.73
C LEU A 15 -14.81 -2.06 3.47
N ARG A 16 -14.58 -0.76 3.33
CA ARG A 16 -14.95 -0.02 2.11
C ARG A 16 -14.16 -0.45 0.90
N ARG A 17 -12.91 -0.91 1.10
CA ARG A 17 -11.96 -1.28 0.04
C ARG A 17 -11.46 -2.73 0.17
N TRP A 18 -12.28 -3.60 0.75
CA TRP A 18 -11.95 -5.00 1.06
C TRP A 18 -11.40 -5.79 -0.14
N TRP A 19 -11.86 -5.45 -1.34
CA TRP A 19 -11.41 -6.09 -2.57
C TRP A 19 -9.89 -5.94 -2.84
N LEU A 20 -9.28 -4.83 -2.36
CA LEU A 20 -7.83 -4.60 -2.44
C LEU A 20 -7.04 -5.57 -1.55
N LEU A 21 -7.62 -5.96 -0.38
CA LEU A 21 -7.01 -6.96 0.52
C LEU A 21 -6.98 -8.35 -0.10
N ILE A 22 -7.75 -8.60 -1.12
CA ILE A 22 -7.77 -9.88 -1.85
C ILE A 22 -6.96 -9.75 -3.14
N ALA A 23 -7.18 -8.71 -3.92
CA ALA A 23 -6.57 -8.54 -5.24
C ALA A 23 -5.04 -8.39 -5.19
N LEU A 24 -4.51 -7.54 -4.29
CA LEU A 24 -3.08 -7.29 -4.18
C LEU A 24 -2.27 -8.50 -3.70
N PRO A 25 -2.68 -9.23 -2.64
CA PRO A 25 -1.99 -10.46 -2.25
C PRO A 25 -2.03 -11.54 -3.33
N ILE A 26 -3.17 -11.73 -4.02
CA ILE A 26 -3.26 -12.69 -5.14
C ILE A 26 -2.28 -12.32 -6.25
N LEU A 27 -2.23 -11.03 -6.63
CA LEU A 27 -1.29 -10.55 -7.64
C LEU A 27 0.17 -10.77 -7.20
N ALA A 28 0.51 -10.40 -5.96
CA ALA A 28 1.85 -10.57 -5.41
C ALA A 28 2.25 -12.06 -5.35
N THR A 29 1.34 -12.93 -4.95
CA THR A 29 1.51 -14.40 -4.92
C THR A 29 1.77 -14.93 -6.33
N ALA A 30 0.98 -14.52 -7.32
CA ALA A 30 1.14 -14.94 -8.72
C ALA A 30 2.51 -14.48 -9.29
N VAL A 31 2.90 -13.23 -9.02
CA VAL A 31 4.20 -12.69 -9.43
C VAL A 31 5.34 -13.44 -8.74
N GLY A 32 5.25 -13.67 -7.44
CA GLY A 32 6.26 -14.42 -6.68
C GLY A 32 6.41 -15.86 -7.16
N TYR A 33 5.29 -16.53 -7.47
CA TYR A 33 5.29 -17.87 -8.07
C TYR A 33 5.97 -17.87 -9.45
N LEU A 34 5.60 -16.94 -10.35
CA LEU A 34 6.18 -16.83 -11.69
C LEU A 34 7.69 -16.55 -11.65
N ILE A 35 8.13 -15.65 -10.77
CA ILE A 35 9.55 -15.35 -10.61
C ILE A 35 10.28 -16.58 -10.07
N SER A 36 9.74 -17.22 -9.04
CA SER A 36 10.37 -18.36 -8.39
C SER A 36 10.45 -19.58 -9.33
N THR A 37 9.45 -19.83 -10.15
CA THR A 37 9.47 -20.95 -11.11
C THR A 37 10.40 -20.72 -12.31
N ARG A 38 10.73 -19.47 -12.64
CA ARG A 38 11.68 -19.13 -13.71
C ARG A 38 13.14 -19.16 -13.27
N GLN A 39 13.40 -19.22 -11.98
CA GLN A 39 14.77 -19.36 -11.47
C GLN A 39 15.30 -20.77 -11.79
N PRO A 40 16.60 -20.91 -12.14
CA PRO A 40 17.20 -22.20 -12.40
C PRO A 40 17.13 -23.08 -11.16
N SER A 41 16.71 -24.32 -11.34
CA SER A 41 16.66 -25.31 -10.27
C SER A 41 18.07 -25.70 -9.85
N VAL A 42 18.32 -25.78 -8.54
CA VAL A 42 19.58 -26.24 -7.96
C VAL A 42 19.31 -27.53 -7.20
N TYR A 43 20.13 -28.53 -7.48
CA TYR A 43 20.10 -29.85 -6.86
C TYR A 43 21.39 -30.06 -6.07
N GLN A 44 21.32 -30.85 -5.02
CA GLN A 44 22.48 -31.21 -4.18
C GLN A 44 22.78 -32.69 -4.30
N ALA A 45 24.06 -33.01 -4.37
CA ALA A 45 24.55 -34.36 -4.17
C ALA A 45 25.55 -34.37 -3.01
N THR A 46 25.43 -35.37 -2.16
CA THR A 46 26.28 -35.55 -1.00
C THR A 46 27.06 -36.86 -1.15
N THR A 47 28.35 -36.80 -0.85
CA THR A 47 29.22 -37.97 -0.75
C THR A 47 29.97 -37.94 0.57
N THR A 48 30.20 -39.10 1.17
CA THR A 48 30.89 -39.23 2.46
C THR A 48 32.18 -40.03 2.30
N ILE A 49 33.28 -39.46 2.77
CA ILE A 49 34.61 -40.05 2.73
C ILE A 49 35.04 -40.37 4.17
N LEU A 50 35.53 -41.59 4.40
CA LEU A 50 36.20 -41.98 5.64
C LEU A 50 37.69 -41.65 5.54
N ILE A 51 38.21 -41.00 6.57
CA ILE A 51 39.61 -40.59 6.69
C ILE A 51 40.28 -41.43 7.80
N GLY A 52 41.22 -42.27 7.46
CA GLY A 52 41.92 -43.10 8.42
C GLY A 52 41.81 -44.59 8.14
N GLN A 53 42.27 -45.44 9.09
CA GLN A 53 42.21 -46.89 8.93
C GLN A 53 40.79 -47.44 9.06
N ASN A 54 40.51 -48.51 8.35
CA ASN A 54 39.26 -49.24 8.33
C ASN A 54 38.77 -49.56 9.77
N ILE A 55 37.51 -49.36 10.08
CA ILE A 55 36.82 -49.55 11.37
C ILE A 55 36.99 -51.00 11.93
N GLN A 56 37.62 -51.89 11.19
CA GLN A 56 37.80 -53.30 11.57
C GLN A 56 39.00 -53.57 12.49
N SER A 57 39.83 -52.57 12.82
CA SER A 57 40.90 -52.73 13.79
C SER A 57 40.39 -52.48 15.22
N ALA A 58 40.53 -53.49 16.10
CA ALA A 58 39.93 -53.55 17.45
C ALA A 58 40.48 -52.51 18.47
N ASP A 59 41.47 -51.69 18.12
CA ASP A 59 42.11 -50.71 19.01
C ASP A 59 42.06 -49.32 18.45
N VAL A 60 40.87 -48.65 18.56
CA VAL A 60 40.74 -47.24 18.23
C VAL A 60 41.08 -46.39 19.45
N ASN A 61 42.27 -45.79 19.46
CA ASN A 61 42.70 -44.87 20.51
C ASN A 61 42.04 -43.48 20.30
N ARG A 62 41.69 -42.76 21.38
CA ARG A 62 41.15 -41.37 21.31
C ARG A 62 42.06 -40.41 20.55
N THR A 63 43.37 -40.63 20.61
CA THR A 63 44.37 -39.85 19.86
C THR A 63 44.26 -40.03 18.36
N ASP A 64 43.83 -41.20 17.89
CA ASP A 64 43.69 -41.49 16.46
C ASP A 64 42.42 -40.82 15.89
N ILE A 65 41.36 -40.68 16.69
CA ILE A 65 40.13 -39.93 16.31
C ILE A 65 40.44 -38.44 16.18
N GLN A 66 41.16 -37.84 17.15
CA GLN A 66 41.55 -36.43 17.10
C GLN A 66 42.48 -36.12 15.92
N ALA A 67 43.42 -36.99 15.64
CA ALA A 67 44.30 -36.86 14.47
C ALA A 67 43.51 -36.95 13.15
N SER A 68 42.53 -37.86 13.08
CA SER A 68 41.66 -38.03 11.91
C SER A 68 40.71 -36.82 11.72
N GLU A 69 40.24 -36.23 12.80
CA GLU A 69 39.41 -35.01 12.77
C GLU A 69 40.22 -33.80 12.26
N ALA A 70 41.45 -33.62 12.70
CA ALA A 70 42.36 -32.59 12.20
C ALA A 70 42.71 -32.82 10.71
N LEU A 71 42.82 -34.05 10.27
CA LEU A 71 43.00 -34.41 8.86
C LEU A 71 41.74 -34.14 8.05
N ALA A 72 40.54 -34.39 8.59
CA ALA A 72 39.28 -34.13 7.94
C ALA A 72 39.12 -32.61 7.66
N LEU A 73 39.49 -31.74 8.58
CA LEU A 73 39.54 -30.30 8.37
C LEU A 73 40.50 -29.91 7.23
N THR A 74 41.68 -30.55 7.20
CA THR A 74 42.66 -30.29 6.13
C THR A 74 42.13 -30.73 4.78
N TYR A 75 41.54 -31.92 4.69
CA TYR A 75 40.95 -32.40 3.43
C TYR A 75 39.70 -31.60 3.02
N ALA A 76 38.93 -31.12 3.97
CA ALA A 76 37.82 -30.19 3.69
C ALA A 76 38.31 -28.90 3.01
N ASP A 77 39.39 -28.29 3.53
CA ASP A 77 39.99 -27.11 2.90
C ASP A 77 40.61 -27.44 1.54
N LEU A 78 41.26 -28.59 1.40
CA LEU A 78 41.83 -29.03 0.12
C LEU A 78 40.76 -29.22 -0.95
N THR A 79 39.59 -29.74 -0.59
CA THR A 79 38.46 -30.00 -1.49
C THR A 79 38.09 -28.77 -2.32
N VAL A 80 38.17 -27.60 -1.76
CA VAL A 80 37.77 -26.32 -2.40
C VAL A 80 38.95 -25.58 -3.02
N ARG A 81 40.14 -26.18 -3.10
CA ARG A 81 41.32 -25.53 -3.66
C ARG A 81 41.41 -25.70 -5.18
N GLN A 82 42.05 -24.72 -5.82
CA GLN A 82 42.17 -24.63 -7.28
C GLN A 82 42.68 -25.92 -7.94
N PRO A 83 43.75 -26.63 -7.46
CA PRO A 83 44.28 -27.80 -8.17
C PRO A 83 43.23 -28.92 -8.29
N ILE A 84 42.47 -29.19 -7.22
CA ILE A 84 41.44 -30.23 -7.23
C ILE A 84 40.27 -29.82 -8.14
N LEU A 85 39.76 -28.60 -7.95
CA LEU A 85 38.62 -28.14 -8.71
C LEU A 85 38.92 -27.97 -10.22
N GLN A 86 40.17 -27.60 -10.56
CA GLN A 86 40.59 -27.52 -11.95
C GLN A 86 40.62 -28.92 -12.59
N ASN A 87 41.17 -29.93 -11.90
CA ASN A 87 41.17 -31.30 -12.40
C ASN A 87 39.73 -31.84 -12.60
N VAL A 88 38.81 -31.50 -11.69
CA VAL A 88 37.38 -31.87 -11.82
C VAL A 88 36.77 -31.22 -13.05
N ILE A 89 37.05 -29.92 -13.25
CA ILE A 89 36.57 -29.15 -14.41
C ILE A 89 37.08 -29.76 -15.72
N ASP A 90 38.37 -30.03 -15.79
CA ASP A 90 39.03 -30.55 -16.99
C ASP A 90 38.52 -31.96 -17.31
N LYS A 91 38.36 -32.82 -16.30
CA LYS A 91 37.92 -34.22 -16.48
C LYS A 91 36.44 -34.32 -16.86
N LEU A 92 35.59 -33.50 -16.26
CA LEU A 92 34.15 -33.46 -16.56
C LEU A 92 33.80 -32.46 -17.69
N ASN A 93 34.79 -31.77 -18.26
CA ASN A 93 34.65 -30.77 -19.31
C ASN A 93 33.59 -29.68 -18.96
N LEU A 94 33.68 -29.15 -17.74
CA LEU A 94 32.75 -28.18 -17.23
C LEU A 94 33.09 -26.79 -17.75
N GLY A 95 32.16 -26.12 -18.39
CA GLY A 95 32.31 -24.75 -18.92
C GLY A 95 32.32 -23.64 -17.84
N VAL A 96 32.83 -23.91 -16.63
CA VAL A 96 32.85 -22.98 -15.49
C VAL A 96 34.26 -22.75 -14.96
N SER A 97 34.48 -21.60 -14.31
CA SER A 97 35.77 -21.36 -13.65
C SER A 97 35.83 -22.10 -12.30
N TRP A 98 37.04 -22.41 -11.84
CA TRP A 98 37.23 -23.08 -10.53
C TRP A 98 36.65 -22.26 -9.37
N ARG A 99 36.60 -20.91 -9.46
CA ARG A 99 35.99 -20.03 -8.45
C ARG A 99 34.49 -20.24 -8.37
N ASN A 100 33.81 -20.31 -9.51
CA ASN A 100 32.37 -20.56 -9.56
C ASN A 100 32.01 -21.98 -9.08
N LEU A 101 32.88 -22.94 -9.32
CA LEU A 101 32.70 -24.31 -8.81
C LEU A 101 32.91 -24.38 -7.28
N ARG A 102 33.89 -23.64 -6.77
CA ARG A 102 34.18 -23.53 -5.34
C ARG A 102 32.94 -23.08 -4.53
N ASP A 103 32.23 -22.06 -5.02
CA ASP A 103 31.06 -21.50 -4.32
C ASP A 103 29.87 -22.48 -4.28
N ARG A 104 29.98 -23.60 -5.01
CA ARG A 104 28.95 -24.65 -5.09
C ARG A 104 29.35 -25.94 -4.35
N ILE A 105 30.52 -25.97 -3.75
CA ILE A 105 31.04 -27.14 -3.04
C ILE A 105 31.26 -26.76 -1.58
N HIS A 106 30.65 -27.52 -0.69
CA HIS A 106 30.83 -27.39 0.74
C HIS A 106 31.34 -28.74 1.29
N ALA A 107 32.49 -28.71 1.90
CA ALA A 107 33.10 -29.90 2.51
C ALA A 107 33.22 -29.63 4.02
N GLU A 108 32.58 -30.48 4.82
CA GLU A 108 32.54 -30.31 6.26
C GLU A 108 32.86 -31.65 6.95
N PRO A 109 33.76 -31.66 7.95
CA PRO A 109 33.99 -32.84 8.77
C PRO A 109 32.78 -33.06 9.69
N VAL A 110 32.37 -34.34 9.82
CA VAL A 110 31.30 -34.70 10.74
C VAL A 110 31.90 -34.81 12.15
N THR A 111 31.54 -33.87 13.02
CA THR A 111 32.10 -33.72 14.37
C THR A 111 32.07 -35.02 15.18
N GLY A 112 33.22 -35.36 15.81
CA GLY A 112 33.36 -36.60 16.61
C GLY A 112 33.47 -37.88 15.80
N THR A 113 33.68 -37.76 14.48
CA THR A 113 33.84 -38.92 13.58
C THR A 113 35.07 -38.72 12.67
N GLN A 114 35.42 -39.79 11.94
CA GLN A 114 36.45 -39.76 10.91
C GLN A 114 35.88 -39.50 9.51
N LEU A 115 34.66 -38.93 9.43
CA LEU A 115 33.92 -38.73 8.18
C LEU A 115 34.06 -37.30 7.69
N LEU A 116 34.23 -37.17 6.38
CA LEU A 116 34.16 -35.91 5.64
C LEU A 116 32.96 -35.96 4.70
N GLU A 117 32.05 -35.07 4.89
CA GLU A 117 30.89 -34.91 4.02
C GLU A 117 31.16 -33.83 2.98
N ILE A 118 30.94 -34.17 1.70
CA ILE A 118 31.12 -33.25 0.58
C ILE A 118 29.77 -33.04 -0.09
N ASN A 119 29.27 -31.81 -0.02
CA ASN A 119 28.01 -31.36 -0.58
C ASN A 119 28.28 -30.54 -1.85
N VAL A 120 27.68 -30.91 -2.95
CA VAL A 120 27.87 -30.27 -4.26
C VAL A 120 26.52 -29.79 -4.79
N GLU A 121 26.42 -28.51 -5.15
CA GLU A 121 25.25 -27.91 -5.77
C GLU A 121 25.46 -27.82 -7.30
N ALA A 122 24.47 -28.30 -8.08
CA ALA A 122 24.48 -28.16 -9.55
C ALA A 122 23.07 -28.00 -10.13
N ASN A 123 23.00 -27.66 -11.41
CA ASN A 123 21.72 -27.39 -12.11
C ASN A 123 20.95 -28.67 -12.49
N SER A 124 21.58 -29.84 -12.37
CA SER A 124 20.91 -31.15 -12.52
C SER A 124 21.42 -32.16 -11.48
N PRO A 125 20.59 -33.13 -11.08
CA PRO A 125 20.99 -34.20 -10.13
C PRO A 125 22.20 -34.98 -10.61
N GLU A 126 22.24 -35.31 -11.91
CA GLU A 126 23.32 -36.10 -12.52
C GLU A 126 24.64 -35.34 -12.49
N LEU A 127 24.61 -34.03 -12.76
CA LEU A 127 25.80 -33.20 -12.74
C LEU A 127 26.32 -33.02 -11.30
N ALA A 128 25.44 -32.78 -10.33
CA ALA A 128 25.80 -32.70 -8.91
C ALA A 128 26.49 -33.99 -8.45
N ARG A 129 25.91 -35.15 -8.80
CA ARG A 129 26.46 -36.47 -8.49
C ARG A 129 27.82 -36.68 -9.15
N SER A 130 27.95 -36.34 -10.43
CA SER A 130 29.21 -36.52 -11.17
C SER A 130 30.34 -35.68 -10.58
N ILE A 131 30.03 -34.40 -10.25
CA ILE A 131 31.02 -33.51 -9.62
C ILE A 131 31.40 -34.04 -8.22
N ALA A 132 30.44 -34.43 -7.39
CA ALA A 132 30.71 -34.91 -6.04
C ALA A 132 31.58 -36.16 -6.05
N ASN A 133 31.27 -37.15 -6.91
CA ASN A 133 32.08 -38.33 -7.09
C ASN A 133 33.50 -38.02 -7.61
N GLU A 134 33.61 -37.09 -8.57
CA GLU A 134 34.91 -36.74 -9.12
C GLU A 134 35.76 -35.97 -8.11
N VAL A 135 35.17 -35.08 -7.31
CA VAL A 135 35.85 -34.39 -6.20
C VAL A 135 36.38 -35.43 -5.20
N ALA A 136 35.55 -36.41 -4.81
CA ALA A 136 35.95 -37.50 -3.93
C ALA A 136 37.12 -38.31 -4.53
N ASN A 137 37.04 -38.64 -5.82
CA ASN A 137 38.11 -39.36 -6.52
C ASN A 137 39.42 -38.58 -6.56
N GLN A 138 39.36 -37.24 -6.82
CA GLN A 138 40.55 -36.39 -6.82
C GLN A 138 41.21 -36.31 -5.44
N LEU A 139 40.41 -36.30 -4.36
CA LEU A 139 40.92 -36.37 -2.99
C LEU A 139 41.57 -37.69 -2.69
N ILE A 140 40.99 -38.81 -3.13
CA ILE A 140 41.55 -40.15 -2.94
C ILE A 140 42.88 -40.29 -3.69
N LEU A 141 42.98 -39.71 -4.89
CA LEU A 141 44.24 -39.71 -5.65
C LEU A 141 45.36 -38.92 -4.95
N LEU A 142 45.04 -37.99 -4.08
CA LEU A 142 46.00 -37.27 -3.24
C LEU A 142 46.41 -38.06 -1.99
N SER A 143 45.70 -39.13 -1.66
CA SER A 143 46.03 -39.99 -0.51
C SER A 143 47.29 -40.80 -0.77
N PRO A 144 48.23 -40.87 0.18
CA PRO A 144 49.50 -41.60 0.03
C PRO A 144 49.34 -43.07 -0.34
N ASN A 145 48.25 -43.71 0.04
CA ASN A 145 48.06 -45.16 -0.14
C ASN A 145 47.70 -45.59 -1.58
N ASN A 146 47.38 -44.64 -2.48
CA ASN A 146 46.92 -45.00 -3.83
C ASN A 146 47.99 -44.80 -4.91
N ARG A 147 49.27 -44.60 -4.53
CA ARG A 147 50.37 -44.37 -5.45
C ARG A 147 51.37 -45.52 -5.44
N SER A 148 51.34 -46.32 -6.48
CA SER A 148 52.49 -47.09 -6.92
C SER A 148 53.58 -46.15 -7.47
N ASP A 149 54.69 -46.09 -6.78
CA ASP A 149 56.09 -45.86 -7.19
C ASP A 149 56.58 -44.60 -7.94
N SER A 150 55.81 -43.56 -8.21
CA SER A 150 56.41 -42.45 -8.98
C SER A 150 56.04 -41.02 -8.62
N SER A 151 55.45 -40.77 -7.45
CA SER A 151 54.92 -39.45 -7.12
C SER A 151 55.20 -38.92 -5.71
N ASP A 152 56.12 -39.50 -5.00
CA ASP A 152 56.54 -39.07 -3.64
C ASP A 152 57.14 -37.64 -3.61
N GLU A 153 57.83 -37.23 -4.71
CA GLU A 153 58.44 -35.91 -4.78
C GLU A 153 57.42 -34.77 -4.91
N THR A 154 56.34 -34.95 -5.64
CA THR A 154 55.32 -33.90 -5.87
C THR A 154 54.42 -33.70 -4.66
N LEU A 155 54.14 -34.74 -3.89
CA LEU A 155 53.33 -34.67 -2.70
C LEU A 155 54.08 -34.07 -1.51
N SER A 156 55.36 -34.46 -1.34
CA SER A 156 56.27 -33.90 -0.35
C SER A 156 56.50 -32.41 -0.67
N ALA A 157 56.65 -32.03 -1.93
CA ALA A 157 56.75 -30.66 -2.36
C ALA A 157 55.47 -29.85 -2.06
N PHE A 158 54.29 -30.44 -2.33
CA PHE A 158 52.98 -29.81 -2.02
C PHE A 158 52.77 -29.65 -0.52
N ASN A 159 53.01 -30.70 0.28
CA ASN A 159 52.90 -30.61 1.73
C ASN A 159 53.87 -29.59 2.32
N ASN A 160 55.10 -29.56 1.83
CA ASN A 160 56.11 -28.57 2.26
C ASN A 160 55.70 -27.16 1.86
N GLN A 161 55.09 -26.97 0.69
CA GLN A 161 54.56 -25.70 0.25
C GLN A 161 53.38 -25.22 1.11
N GLN A 162 52.48 -26.13 1.51
CA GLN A 162 51.35 -25.81 2.40
C GLN A 162 51.84 -25.50 3.84
N ILE A 163 52.80 -26.26 4.34
CA ILE A 163 53.45 -26.00 5.64
C ILE A 163 54.11 -24.62 5.63
N ALA A 164 54.87 -24.27 4.58
CA ALA A 164 55.50 -22.97 4.43
C ALA A 164 54.48 -21.85 4.34
N TYR A 165 53.39 -22.03 3.57
CA TYR A 165 52.30 -21.05 3.45
C TYR A 165 51.59 -20.79 4.79
N LEU A 166 51.24 -21.85 5.54
CA LEU A 166 50.63 -21.73 6.87
C LEU A 166 51.57 -21.04 7.86
N GLN A 167 52.85 -21.38 7.80
CA GLN A 167 53.86 -20.76 8.65
C GLN A 167 54.01 -19.26 8.36
N GLU A 168 54.03 -18.87 7.09
CA GLU A 168 54.06 -17.45 6.68
C GLU A 168 52.80 -16.70 7.12
N LYS A 169 51.63 -17.32 7.00
CA LYS A 169 50.35 -16.78 7.43
C LYS A 169 50.27 -16.57 8.93
N ILE A 170 50.63 -17.60 9.72
CA ILE A 170 50.68 -17.50 11.19
C ILE A 170 51.63 -16.36 11.60
N LEU A 171 52.80 -16.28 10.98
CA LEU A 171 53.79 -15.21 11.27
C LEU A 171 53.26 -13.82 10.91
N SER A 172 52.53 -13.70 9.80
CA SER A 172 51.93 -12.42 9.38
C SER A 172 50.80 -11.98 10.31
N GLU A 173 50.00 -12.91 10.77
CA GLU A 173 48.89 -12.65 11.69
C GLU A 173 49.41 -12.35 13.12
N GLN A 174 50.48 -12.99 13.53
CA GLN A 174 51.18 -12.69 14.77
C GLN A 174 51.67 -11.23 14.77
N LYS A 175 52.30 -10.78 13.69
CA LYS A 175 52.69 -9.36 13.53
C LYS A 175 51.52 -8.38 13.56
N MET A 176 50.36 -8.79 13.09
CA MET A 176 49.15 -7.99 13.22
C MET A 176 48.69 -7.88 14.69
N ILE A 177 48.77 -8.97 15.45
CA ILE A 177 48.48 -8.95 16.89
C ILE A 177 49.44 -7.98 17.61
N ASP A 178 50.75 -8.08 17.32
CA ASP A 178 51.73 -7.16 17.91
C ASP A 178 51.38 -5.69 17.60
N GLY A 179 50.95 -5.41 16.37
CA GLY A 179 50.46 -4.09 15.97
C GLY A 179 49.20 -3.63 16.71
N LEU A 180 48.23 -4.57 16.92
CA LEU A 180 47.02 -4.30 17.69
C LEU A 180 47.34 -4.06 19.18
N GLU A 181 48.29 -4.78 19.76
CA GLU A 181 48.73 -4.55 21.15
C GLU A 181 49.28 -3.14 21.36
N VAL A 182 50.09 -2.64 20.44
CA VAL A 182 50.58 -1.26 20.45
C VAL A 182 49.42 -0.27 20.29
N ALA A 183 48.44 -0.59 19.43
CA ALA A 183 47.27 0.25 19.25
C ALA A 183 46.38 0.30 20.50
N ILE A 184 46.21 -0.85 21.17
CA ILE A 184 45.44 -0.99 22.43
C ILE A 184 46.09 -0.15 23.53
N GLN A 185 47.43 -0.18 23.65
CA GLN A 185 48.15 0.66 24.65
C GLN A 185 47.99 2.15 24.41
N ASN A 186 47.76 2.57 23.16
CA ASN A 186 47.62 3.97 22.78
C ASN A 186 46.14 4.43 22.64
N ALA A 187 45.17 3.55 22.83
CA ALA A 187 43.76 3.86 22.72
C ALA A 187 43.28 4.83 23.82
N ARG A 188 42.63 5.93 23.41
CA ARG A 188 42.16 6.99 24.34
C ARG A 188 40.65 6.94 24.59
N SER A 189 39.89 6.14 23.89
CA SER A 189 38.46 6.01 24.11
C SER A 189 38.09 4.54 24.48
N SER A 190 37.11 4.40 25.34
CA SER A 190 36.63 3.10 25.83
C SER A 190 36.01 2.24 24.69
N GLU A 191 35.41 2.89 23.71
CA GLU A 191 34.77 2.23 22.55
C GLU A 191 35.82 1.72 21.56
N ALA A 192 36.85 2.50 21.27
CA ALA A 192 37.97 2.08 20.43
C ALA A 192 38.81 0.96 21.09
N LEU A 193 38.92 0.96 22.42
CA LEU A 193 39.59 -0.09 23.16
C LEU A 193 38.85 -1.42 23.04
N ALA A 194 37.52 -1.42 23.20
CA ALA A 194 36.69 -2.63 23.07
C ALA A 194 36.73 -3.21 21.64
N ASP A 195 36.70 -2.38 20.61
CA ASP A 195 36.79 -2.82 19.21
C ASP A 195 38.16 -3.44 18.90
N LEU A 196 39.26 -2.82 19.32
CA LEU A 196 40.59 -3.36 19.14
C LEU A 196 40.82 -4.66 19.92
N GLN A 197 40.23 -4.81 21.12
CA GLN A 197 40.27 -6.06 21.87
C GLN A 197 39.50 -7.19 21.19
N ASN A 198 38.34 -6.90 20.61
CA ASN A 198 37.58 -7.88 19.84
C ASN A 198 38.35 -8.33 18.60
N GLN A 199 38.93 -7.40 17.84
CA GLN A 199 39.76 -7.73 16.68
C GLN A 199 40.97 -8.58 17.06
N LYS A 200 41.63 -8.30 18.19
CA LYS A 200 42.74 -9.13 18.71
C LYS A 200 42.25 -10.56 19.04
N MET A 201 41.13 -10.68 19.74
CA MET A 201 40.56 -11.98 20.14
C MET A 201 40.17 -12.83 18.92
N ASP A 202 39.57 -12.22 17.89
CA ASP A 202 39.23 -12.92 16.65
C ASP A 202 40.47 -13.38 15.90
N LEU A 203 41.54 -12.60 15.90
CA LEU A 203 42.80 -12.94 15.26
C LEU A 203 43.54 -14.04 16.03
N GLU A 204 43.54 -14.02 17.36
CA GLU A 204 44.09 -15.06 18.22
C GLU A 204 43.38 -16.41 17.99
N LYS A 205 42.03 -16.38 17.85
CA LYS A 205 41.25 -17.58 17.54
C LYS A 205 41.62 -18.15 16.16
N LEU A 206 41.77 -17.28 15.16
CA LEU A 206 42.16 -17.67 13.82
C LEU A 206 43.57 -18.28 13.78
N ILE A 207 44.51 -17.73 14.53
CA ILE A 207 45.88 -18.27 14.67
C ILE A 207 45.80 -19.65 15.32
N ALA A 208 45.06 -19.82 16.40
CA ALA A 208 44.95 -21.11 17.09
C ALA A 208 44.38 -22.20 16.16
N GLU A 209 43.38 -21.89 15.35
CA GLU A 209 42.85 -22.80 14.34
C GLU A 209 43.91 -23.17 13.27
N ARG A 210 44.70 -22.20 12.81
CA ARG A 210 45.77 -22.43 11.83
C ARG A 210 46.97 -23.22 12.42
N GLU A 211 47.34 -22.95 13.66
CA GLU A 211 48.38 -23.72 14.36
C GLU A 211 47.97 -25.19 14.51
N GLN A 212 46.70 -25.49 14.80
CA GLN A 212 46.23 -26.88 14.83
C GLN A 212 46.39 -27.57 13.46
N ILE A 213 46.04 -26.86 12.38
CA ILE A 213 46.19 -27.40 11.01
C ILE A 213 47.69 -27.59 10.69
N TYR A 214 48.54 -26.64 11.05
CA TYR A 214 49.99 -26.69 10.86
C TYR A 214 50.61 -27.88 11.58
N LEU A 215 50.29 -28.07 12.87
CA LEU A 215 50.78 -29.19 13.68
C LEU A 215 50.30 -30.54 13.12
N GLY A 216 49.08 -30.62 12.60
CA GLY A 216 48.56 -31.78 11.90
C GLY A 216 49.38 -32.13 10.65
N LEU A 217 49.69 -31.16 9.81
CA LEU A 217 50.47 -31.34 8.58
C LEU A 217 51.93 -31.70 8.87
N VAL A 218 52.55 -31.05 9.86
CA VAL A 218 53.95 -31.38 10.30
C VAL A 218 53.99 -32.76 10.91
N GLY A 219 52.97 -33.17 11.69
CA GLY A 219 52.85 -34.54 12.23
C GLY A 219 52.75 -35.58 11.14
N LEU A 220 52.06 -35.26 10.05
CA LEU A 220 51.97 -36.14 8.87
C LEU A 220 53.28 -36.23 8.08
N ALA A 221 54.01 -35.13 7.94
CA ALA A 221 55.30 -35.10 7.25
C ALA A 221 56.39 -35.89 8.00
N ASN A 222 56.31 -35.97 9.32
CA ASN A 222 57.30 -36.66 10.17
C ASN A 222 57.00 -38.11 10.49
N LYS A 223 55.78 -38.62 10.25
CA LYS A 223 55.42 -40.02 10.50
C LYS A 223 55.45 -40.85 9.22
N ASN A 224 56.59 -41.53 8.99
CA ASN A 224 56.74 -42.52 7.93
C ASN A 224 55.92 -43.82 8.14
N THR A 225 54.90 -43.82 9.00
CA THR A 225 54.25 -45.10 9.43
C THR A 225 52.79 -45.09 9.71
N MET A 226 51.98 -44.13 9.13
CA MET A 226 50.52 -44.28 9.17
C MET A 226 49.92 -44.13 7.77
N PRO A 227 49.27 -45.15 7.23
CA PRO A 227 48.57 -45.02 5.96
C PRO A 227 47.30 -44.20 6.17
N ASN A 228 47.33 -42.93 5.75
CA ASN A 228 46.13 -42.10 5.60
C ASN A 228 45.35 -42.61 4.40
N SER A 229 44.48 -43.59 4.60
CA SER A 229 43.59 -44.04 3.54
C SER A 229 42.35 -43.20 3.51
N LEU A 230 42.01 -42.66 2.33
CA LEU A 230 40.70 -42.08 2.04
C LEU A 230 39.87 -43.17 1.35
N THR A 231 38.69 -43.43 1.90
CA THR A 231 37.77 -44.42 1.32
C THR A 231 36.38 -43.81 1.20
N VAL A 232 35.75 -43.91 0.02
CA VAL A 232 34.35 -43.51 -0.14
C VAL A 232 33.48 -44.51 0.62
N VAL A 233 32.79 -44.03 1.64
CA VAL A 233 31.82 -44.83 2.40
C VAL A 233 30.49 -44.82 1.70
N GLU A 234 30.08 -43.65 1.28
CA GLU A 234 28.83 -43.43 0.55
C GLU A 234 29.14 -42.72 -0.78
N PRO A 235 28.93 -43.41 -1.92
CA PRO A 235 29.04 -42.75 -3.23
C PRO A 235 27.99 -41.65 -3.35
N ALA A 236 28.31 -40.62 -4.12
CA ALA A 236 27.46 -39.47 -4.23
C ALA A 236 26.02 -39.84 -4.60
N GLN A 237 25.10 -39.48 -3.74
CA GLN A 237 23.67 -39.61 -3.96
C GLN A 237 23.09 -38.24 -4.27
N ALA A 238 22.49 -38.09 -5.45
CA ALA A 238 21.82 -36.87 -5.83
C ALA A 238 20.41 -36.88 -5.27
N SER A 239 20.03 -35.78 -4.63
CA SER A 239 18.64 -35.56 -4.27
C SER A 239 17.81 -35.31 -5.53
N ASN A 240 16.71 -36.05 -5.69
CA ASN A 240 15.73 -35.77 -6.75
C ASN A 240 14.91 -34.54 -6.47
N TYR A 241 14.97 -33.98 -5.28
CA TYR A 241 14.30 -32.75 -4.90
C TYR A 241 15.24 -31.56 -5.06
N ARG A 242 14.74 -30.52 -5.72
CA ARG A 242 15.45 -29.23 -5.82
C ARG A 242 15.55 -28.57 -4.44
N ILE A 243 16.74 -28.09 -4.09
CA ILE A 243 16.96 -27.35 -2.84
C ILE A 243 16.64 -25.86 -2.99
N ARG A 244 16.75 -25.33 -4.24
CA ARG A 244 16.43 -23.95 -4.63
C ARG A 244 15.82 -23.91 -6.04
N PRO A 245 14.92 -22.96 -6.32
CA PRO A 245 14.25 -22.08 -5.35
C PRO A 245 13.20 -22.83 -4.53
N ARG A 246 12.97 -22.40 -3.29
CA ARG A 246 11.86 -22.88 -2.45
C ARG A 246 10.57 -22.20 -2.87
N VAL A 247 9.97 -22.68 -3.98
CA VAL A 247 8.82 -22.04 -4.63
C VAL A 247 7.67 -21.83 -3.66
N GLU A 248 7.34 -22.81 -2.83
CA GLU A 248 6.26 -22.72 -1.86
C GLU A 248 6.49 -21.59 -0.84
N LEU A 249 7.68 -21.56 -0.24
CA LEU A 249 8.06 -20.54 0.74
C LEU A 249 8.07 -19.13 0.11
N ASN A 250 8.67 -18.99 -1.06
CA ASN A 250 8.75 -17.73 -1.77
C ASN A 250 7.34 -17.22 -2.15
N THR A 251 6.45 -18.13 -2.55
CA THR A 251 5.06 -17.82 -2.90
C THR A 251 4.29 -17.33 -1.67
N ILE A 252 4.41 -18.00 -0.53
CA ILE A 252 3.77 -17.59 0.73
C ILE A 252 4.30 -16.24 1.20
N LEU A 253 5.63 -16.04 1.19
CA LEU A 253 6.25 -14.77 1.58
C LEU A 253 5.81 -13.62 0.68
N SER A 254 5.70 -13.87 -0.64
CA SER A 254 5.20 -12.86 -1.59
C SER A 254 3.75 -12.49 -1.30
N GLY A 255 2.90 -13.46 -0.94
CA GLY A 255 1.51 -13.23 -0.53
C GLY A 255 1.41 -12.40 0.75
N MET A 256 2.22 -12.70 1.76
CA MET A 256 2.28 -11.93 3.00
C MET A 256 2.75 -10.49 2.75
N LEU A 257 3.78 -10.31 1.94
CA LEU A 257 4.24 -8.98 1.54
C LEU A 257 3.14 -8.21 0.81
N GLY A 258 2.43 -8.89 -0.10
CA GLY A 258 1.27 -8.33 -0.82
C GLY A 258 0.17 -7.85 0.12
N LEU A 259 -0.09 -8.57 1.22
CA LEU A 259 -1.08 -8.18 2.23
C LEU A 259 -0.65 -6.93 3.02
N VAL A 260 0.61 -6.86 3.41
CA VAL A 260 1.17 -5.67 4.09
C VAL A 260 1.09 -4.44 3.17
N LEU A 261 1.47 -4.61 1.89
CA LEU A 261 1.38 -3.54 0.89
C LEU A 261 -0.07 -3.12 0.64
N ALA A 262 -1.02 -4.07 0.62
CA ALA A 262 -2.45 -3.79 0.48
C ALA A 262 -2.97 -2.91 1.62
N LEU A 263 -2.64 -3.25 2.87
CA LEU A 263 -3.00 -2.45 4.03
C LEU A 263 -2.41 -1.04 3.97
N GLY A 264 -1.11 -0.93 3.68
CA GLY A 264 -0.44 0.37 3.52
C GLY A 264 -1.07 1.20 2.39
N PHE A 265 -1.41 0.57 1.26
CA PHE A 265 -2.04 1.24 0.13
C PHE A 265 -3.46 1.72 0.44
N ILE A 266 -4.26 0.93 1.17
CA ILE A 266 -5.60 1.33 1.64
C ILE A 266 -5.52 2.55 2.54
N LEU A 267 -4.59 2.57 3.50
CA LEU A 267 -4.38 3.70 4.40
C LEU A 267 -3.89 4.94 3.66
N LEU A 268 -3.00 4.76 2.69
CA LEU A 268 -2.53 5.85 1.83
C LEU A 268 -3.66 6.46 1.01
N LEU A 269 -4.52 5.62 0.41
CA LEU A 269 -5.69 6.09 -0.33
C LEU A 269 -6.71 6.81 0.56
N ASP A 270 -6.84 6.43 1.82
CA ASP A 270 -7.70 7.13 2.78
C ASP A 270 -7.07 8.46 3.22
N TYR A 271 -5.77 8.49 3.46
CA TYR A 271 -5.03 9.72 3.76
C TYR A 271 -5.13 10.77 2.63
N LEU A 272 -5.17 10.32 1.38
CA LEU A 272 -5.33 11.18 0.21
C LEU A 272 -6.80 11.58 -0.06
N ASP A 273 -7.76 10.92 0.58
CA ASP A 273 -9.20 11.18 0.42
C ASP A 273 -9.63 12.35 1.31
N ASP A 274 -9.71 13.55 0.73
CA ASP A 274 -10.13 14.81 1.40
C ASP A 274 -11.66 14.96 1.53
N THR A 275 -12.43 13.86 1.40
CA THR A 275 -13.90 13.90 1.55
C THR A 275 -14.33 13.63 3.00
N PHE A 276 -15.54 14.09 3.35
CA PHE A 276 -16.12 13.80 4.65
C PHE A 276 -16.64 12.36 4.70
N SER A 277 -16.16 11.59 5.64
CA SER A 277 -16.55 10.19 5.84
C SER A 277 -17.72 10.02 6.81
N SER A 278 -17.96 10.99 7.68
CA SER A 278 -19.05 10.97 8.65
C SER A 278 -19.64 12.37 8.90
N LEU A 279 -20.86 12.39 9.45
CA LEU A 279 -21.50 13.63 9.87
C LEU A 279 -20.76 14.31 11.02
N ASP A 280 -20.24 13.53 11.96
CA ASP A 280 -19.49 14.05 13.12
C ASP A 280 -18.23 14.79 12.66
N GLU A 281 -17.53 14.23 11.68
CA GLU A 281 -16.37 14.86 11.07
C GLU A 281 -16.73 16.16 10.32
N PHE A 282 -17.90 16.16 9.69
CA PHE A 282 -18.44 17.37 9.04
C PHE A 282 -18.74 18.47 10.06
N TYR A 283 -19.46 18.14 11.15
CA TYR A 283 -19.77 19.08 12.21
C TYR A 283 -18.55 19.71 12.87
N GLN A 284 -17.48 18.94 13.03
CA GLN A 284 -16.21 19.43 13.60
C GLN A 284 -15.39 20.29 12.66
N SER A 285 -15.55 20.10 11.35
CA SER A 285 -14.71 20.73 10.33
C SER A 285 -15.34 21.96 9.69
N VAL A 286 -16.68 22.08 9.73
CA VAL A 286 -17.44 23.12 9.06
C VAL A 286 -18.23 23.89 10.11
N ASN A 287 -17.84 25.13 10.36
CA ASN A 287 -18.50 26.01 11.33
C ASN A 287 -19.80 26.62 10.76
N LEU A 288 -20.70 25.76 10.26
CA LEU A 288 -21.99 26.15 9.73
C LEU A 288 -23.10 25.30 10.35
N PRO A 289 -24.25 25.88 10.72
CA PRO A 289 -25.39 25.12 11.20
C PRO A 289 -25.92 24.16 10.13
N VAL A 290 -26.13 22.89 10.49
CA VAL A 290 -26.72 21.91 9.59
C VAL A 290 -28.24 21.92 9.78
N PHE A 291 -28.95 22.32 8.75
CA PHE A 291 -30.43 22.35 8.75
C PHE A 291 -31.01 20.93 8.69
N GLY A 292 -30.34 20.03 8.00
CA GLY A 292 -30.78 18.65 7.94
C GLY A 292 -29.91 17.77 7.07
N VAL A 293 -30.25 16.49 7.12
CA VAL A 293 -29.59 15.43 6.34
C VAL A 293 -30.64 14.80 5.45
N VAL A 294 -30.35 14.74 4.14
CA VAL A 294 -31.25 14.17 3.14
C VAL A 294 -30.69 12.83 2.66
N GLY A 295 -31.45 11.77 2.80
CA GLY A 295 -31.09 10.44 2.35
C GLY A 295 -30.95 10.34 0.82
N LYS A 296 -30.41 9.22 0.36
CA LYS A 296 -30.30 8.94 -1.08
C LYS A 296 -31.71 8.78 -1.68
N ILE A 297 -32.09 9.70 -2.55
CA ILE A 297 -33.33 9.60 -3.31
C ILE A 297 -33.11 8.64 -4.48
N HIS A 298 -33.96 7.62 -4.61
CA HIS A 298 -33.94 6.64 -5.68
C HIS A 298 -34.96 7.05 -6.75
N GLY A 299 -34.71 6.74 -8.01
CA GLY A 299 -35.59 7.03 -9.14
C GLY A 299 -34.82 6.83 -10.44
N LYS A 300 -35.49 6.28 -11.46
CA LYS A 300 -34.91 6.09 -12.81
C LYS A 300 -34.80 7.43 -13.54
N ASN A 301 -35.86 8.21 -13.51
CA ASN A 301 -35.93 9.53 -14.13
C ASN A 301 -35.65 10.63 -13.11
N ILE A 302 -35.35 11.82 -13.59
CA ILE A 302 -35.13 12.99 -12.72
C ILE A 302 -36.42 13.42 -12.00
N THR A 303 -37.57 13.30 -12.66
CA THR A 303 -38.92 13.56 -12.15
C THR A 303 -39.29 12.63 -10.98
N ASP A 304 -38.84 11.35 -10.99
CA ASP A 304 -39.12 10.40 -9.93
C ASP A 304 -38.45 10.80 -8.58
N LYS A 305 -37.57 11.80 -8.62
CA LYS A 305 -36.83 12.31 -7.46
C LYS A 305 -37.50 13.47 -6.74
N LEU A 306 -38.67 13.86 -7.17
CA LEU A 306 -39.53 14.79 -6.43
C LEU A 306 -40.25 14.08 -5.29
N ILE A 307 -39.46 13.56 -4.34
CA ILE A 307 -39.92 12.68 -3.28
C ILE A 307 -40.96 13.34 -2.35
N THR A 308 -40.84 14.64 -2.15
CA THR A 308 -41.78 15.42 -1.31
C THR A 308 -43.18 15.53 -1.92
N GLN A 309 -43.29 15.27 -3.22
CA GLN A 309 -44.56 15.20 -3.93
C GLN A 309 -45.05 13.74 -4.07
N LEU A 310 -44.17 12.84 -4.51
CA LEU A 310 -44.53 11.47 -4.87
C LEU A 310 -44.74 10.56 -3.64
N GLU A 311 -43.94 10.77 -2.60
CA GLU A 311 -43.93 9.96 -1.37
C GLU A 311 -44.01 10.85 -0.14
N ILE A 312 -45.18 11.50 0.04
CA ILE A 312 -45.41 12.54 1.08
C ILE A 312 -45.06 12.05 2.49
N PHE A 313 -45.26 10.75 2.79
CA PHE A 313 -44.99 10.17 4.10
C PHE A 313 -43.60 9.51 4.20
N SER A 314 -42.73 9.69 3.20
CA SER A 314 -41.39 9.10 3.28
C SER A 314 -40.51 9.82 4.30
N PRO A 315 -39.54 9.11 4.93
CA PRO A 315 -38.56 9.73 5.83
C PRO A 315 -37.76 10.85 5.18
N ILE A 316 -37.59 10.80 3.86
CA ILE A 316 -36.89 11.83 3.11
C ILE A 316 -37.76 13.10 2.99
N ALA A 317 -39.06 12.94 2.70
CA ALA A 317 -40.02 14.06 2.67
C ALA A 317 -40.07 14.75 4.06
N GLU A 318 -40.07 13.96 5.13
CA GLU A 318 -40.03 14.47 6.49
C GLU A 318 -38.74 15.26 6.80
N SER A 319 -37.60 14.77 6.29
CA SER A 319 -36.34 15.53 6.39
C SER A 319 -36.45 16.92 5.74
N PHE A 320 -37.10 17.05 4.60
CA PHE A 320 -37.33 18.35 3.97
C PHE A 320 -38.29 19.25 4.78
N ARG A 321 -39.32 18.68 5.42
CA ARG A 321 -40.22 19.45 6.31
C ARG A 321 -39.47 19.99 7.54
N MET A 322 -38.57 19.16 8.13
CA MET A 322 -37.71 19.61 9.23
C MET A 322 -36.74 20.70 8.77
N ILE A 323 -36.15 20.57 7.58
CA ILE A 323 -35.28 21.58 6.98
C ILE A 323 -36.05 22.87 6.80
N ARG A 324 -37.26 22.85 6.22
CA ARG A 324 -38.14 24.01 6.08
C ARG A 324 -38.37 24.71 7.41
N SER A 325 -38.73 23.95 8.45
CA SER A 325 -38.98 24.51 9.80
C SER A 325 -37.76 25.26 10.34
N LYS A 326 -36.56 24.65 10.27
CA LYS A 326 -35.31 25.27 10.73
C LYS A 326 -34.94 26.52 9.92
N ILE A 327 -35.17 26.52 8.61
CA ILE A 327 -34.97 27.68 7.75
C ILE A 327 -35.93 28.81 8.18
N GLY A 328 -37.19 28.47 8.43
CA GLY A 328 -38.18 29.44 8.90
C GLY A 328 -37.74 30.14 10.19
N PHE A 329 -37.26 29.39 11.17
CA PHE A 329 -36.73 29.96 12.43
C PHE A 329 -35.52 30.88 12.20
N LYS A 330 -34.61 30.52 11.27
CA LYS A 330 -33.38 31.28 11.05
C LYS A 330 -33.62 32.62 10.31
N ILE A 331 -34.59 32.65 9.42
CA ILE A 331 -34.88 33.87 8.59
C ILE A 331 -35.78 34.85 9.33
N GLY A 332 -36.42 34.44 10.44
CA GLY A 332 -37.33 35.32 11.21
C GLY A 332 -38.62 35.65 10.48
N ASP A 333 -39.37 36.64 11.00
CA ASP A 333 -40.74 37.01 10.58
C ASP A 333 -40.84 37.92 9.33
N SER A 334 -39.74 38.07 8.57
CA SER A 334 -39.81 38.82 7.31
C SER A 334 -40.87 38.26 6.36
N PRO A 335 -41.80 39.05 5.87
CA PRO A 335 -42.95 38.55 5.10
C PRO A 335 -42.59 38.04 3.68
N LYS A 336 -41.41 38.37 3.16
CA LYS A 336 -41.00 38.03 1.78
C LYS A 336 -39.52 37.70 1.77
N LYS A 337 -39.16 36.52 1.28
CA LYS A 337 -37.81 35.96 1.41
C LYS A 337 -37.28 35.40 0.09
N ALA A 338 -36.02 35.70 -0.19
CA ALA A 338 -35.25 35.12 -1.31
C ALA A 338 -34.11 34.26 -0.75
N ILE A 339 -34.05 33.00 -1.14
CA ILE A 339 -33.08 32.03 -0.67
C ILE A 339 -32.34 31.42 -1.87
N ALA A 340 -31.01 31.45 -1.88
CA ALA A 340 -30.24 30.73 -2.87
C ALA A 340 -29.77 29.35 -2.33
N VAL A 341 -29.96 28.35 -3.13
CA VAL A 341 -29.44 27.00 -2.86
C VAL A 341 -28.21 26.80 -3.74
N ILE A 342 -27.04 26.69 -3.09
CA ILE A 342 -25.75 26.58 -3.75
C ILE A 342 -25.07 25.23 -3.47
N SER A 343 -24.06 24.92 -4.24
CA SER A 343 -23.11 23.82 -3.93
C SER A 343 -21.70 24.19 -4.36
N ALA A 344 -20.67 23.57 -3.78
CA ALA A 344 -19.30 23.82 -4.18
C ALA A 344 -19.04 23.34 -5.62
N MET A 345 -19.49 22.12 -5.94
CA MET A 345 -19.20 21.45 -7.22
C MET A 345 -20.47 20.83 -7.83
N PRO A 346 -20.44 20.46 -9.13
CA PRO A 346 -21.57 19.82 -9.79
C PRO A 346 -21.89 18.44 -9.21
N GLY A 347 -23.20 18.09 -9.20
CA GLY A 347 -23.68 16.76 -8.81
C GLY A 347 -23.70 16.52 -7.30
N GLU A 348 -23.69 17.58 -6.48
CA GLU A 348 -23.89 17.51 -5.02
C GLU A 348 -25.38 17.48 -4.65
N GLY A 349 -26.27 17.78 -5.58
CA GLY A 349 -27.72 17.63 -5.44
C GLY A 349 -28.47 18.95 -5.18
N LYS A 350 -27.85 20.11 -5.45
CA LYS A 350 -28.44 21.43 -5.24
C LYS A 350 -29.83 21.58 -5.87
N SER A 351 -29.98 21.30 -7.16
CA SER A 351 -31.23 21.50 -7.91
C SER A 351 -32.38 20.63 -7.39
N LEU A 352 -32.10 19.34 -7.08
CA LEU A 352 -33.10 18.47 -6.46
C LEU A 352 -33.45 18.90 -5.03
N THR A 353 -32.47 19.44 -4.29
CA THR A 353 -32.70 20.00 -2.95
C THR A 353 -33.56 21.26 -3.06
N ALA A 354 -33.26 22.19 -3.99
CA ALA A 354 -34.05 23.37 -4.25
C ALA A 354 -35.48 23.03 -4.64
N ALA A 355 -35.67 22.08 -5.56
CA ALA A 355 -36.99 21.63 -6.03
C ALA A 355 -37.83 21.03 -4.89
N ASN A 356 -37.29 20.07 -4.14
CA ASN A 356 -38.02 19.44 -3.03
C ASN A 356 -38.29 20.45 -1.88
N LEU A 357 -37.37 21.38 -1.63
CA LEU A 357 -37.58 22.45 -0.65
C LEU A 357 -38.71 23.40 -1.10
N ALA A 358 -38.76 23.77 -2.39
CA ALA A 358 -39.82 24.59 -2.93
C ALA A 358 -41.19 23.91 -2.80
N ILE A 359 -41.27 22.61 -3.03
CA ILE A 359 -42.51 21.84 -2.86
C ILE A 359 -42.98 21.87 -1.41
N VAL A 360 -42.12 21.60 -0.43
CA VAL A 360 -42.53 21.61 0.98
C VAL A 360 -42.86 23.00 1.50
N MET A 361 -42.30 24.07 0.94
CA MET A 361 -42.71 25.46 1.24
C MET A 361 -44.11 25.71 0.70
N ALA A 362 -44.40 25.34 -0.55
CA ALA A 362 -45.71 25.48 -1.17
C ALA A 362 -46.79 24.62 -0.48
N GLN A 363 -46.49 23.41 -0.08
CA GLN A 363 -47.39 22.54 0.69
C GLN A 363 -47.73 23.12 2.09
N ALA A 364 -46.87 23.98 2.63
CA ALA A 364 -47.15 24.71 3.85
C ALA A 364 -48.05 25.95 3.66
N GLY A 365 -48.57 26.17 2.44
CA GLY A 365 -49.43 27.28 2.11
C GLY A 365 -48.70 28.56 1.67
N LEU A 366 -47.36 28.54 1.58
CA LEU A 366 -46.55 29.68 1.16
C LEU A 366 -46.58 29.81 -0.38
N LYS A 367 -46.89 30.98 -0.90
CA LYS A 367 -46.73 31.32 -2.33
C LYS A 367 -45.25 31.27 -2.67
N THR A 368 -44.81 30.17 -3.30
CA THR A 368 -43.41 29.86 -3.58
C THR A 368 -43.09 29.97 -5.05
N ILE A 369 -41.97 30.62 -5.36
CA ILE A 369 -41.41 30.65 -6.72
C ILE A 369 -40.06 29.91 -6.66
N LEU A 370 -39.91 28.87 -7.50
CA LEU A 370 -38.62 28.24 -7.75
C LEU A 370 -38.01 28.82 -9.02
N VAL A 371 -36.80 29.35 -8.92
CA VAL A 371 -36.09 30.00 -10.03
C VAL A 371 -34.88 29.15 -10.43
N ASP A 372 -34.80 28.82 -11.71
CA ASP A 372 -33.59 28.23 -12.29
C ASP A 372 -32.61 29.35 -12.64
N ALA A 373 -31.67 29.63 -11.76
CA ALA A 373 -30.62 30.62 -11.94
C ALA A 373 -29.30 30.00 -12.47
N ASP A 374 -29.26 28.69 -12.73
CA ASP A 374 -28.16 28.03 -13.46
C ASP A 374 -28.39 28.19 -14.98
N LEU A 375 -28.18 29.39 -15.49
CA LEU A 375 -28.39 29.75 -16.90
C LEU A 375 -27.42 29.01 -17.85
N ARG A 376 -26.42 28.31 -17.29
CA ARG A 376 -25.43 27.53 -18.05
C ARG A 376 -25.83 26.09 -18.22
N ARG A 377 -26.42 25.49 -17.17
CA ARG A 377 -26.87 24.09 -17.10
C ARG A 377 -28.20 24.00 -16.39
N SER A 378 -29.22 24.58 -17.02
CA SER A 378 -30.58 24.52 -16.51
C SER A 378 -31.09 23.08 -16.42
N VAL A 379 -31.76 22.76 -15.31
CA VAL A 379 -32.31 21.43 -15.03
C VAL A 379 -33.70 21.49 -14.44
N VAL A 380 -34.14 22.63 -13.91
CA VAL A 380 -35.43 22.75 -13.23
C VAL A 380 -36.61 22.44 -14.18
N HIS A 381 -36.52 22.85 -15.45
CA HIS A 381 -37.53 22.55 -16.47
C HIS A 381 -37.66 21.02 -16.71
N GLU A 382 -36.55 20.27 -16.70
CA GLU A 382 -36.58 18.82 -16.82
C GLU A 382 -37.16 18.15 -15.56
N ILE A 383 -36.81 18.67 -14.37
CA ILE A 383 -37.29 18.15 -13.07
C ILE A 383 -38.82 18.25 -12.99
N PHE A 384 -39.42 19.32 -13.46
CA PHE A 384 -40.88 19.57 -13.40
C PHE A 384 -41.60 19.29 -14.71
N ASN A 385 -40.90 18.85 -15.74
CA ASN A 385 -41.41 18.58 -17.08
C ASN A 385 -42.21 19.78 -17.63
N VAL A 386 -41.62 20.96 -17.63
CA VAL A 386 -42.20 22.23 -18.15
C VAL A 386 -41.33 22.78 -19.28
N GLU A 387 -41.93 23.63 -20.13
CA GLU A 387 -41.22 24.29 -21.22
C GLU A 387 -40.15 25.27 -20.70
N ASN A 388 -39.08 25.48 -21.46
CA ASN A 388 -37.96 26.37 -21.13
C ASN A 388 -37.71 27.42 -22.23
N GLU A 389 -38.79 27.98 -22.77
CA GLU A 389 -38.71 28.96 -23.86
C GLU A 389 -38.43 30.40 -23.36
N ILE A 390 -39.11 30.82 -22.31
CA ILE A 390 -38.99 32.14 -21.70
C ILE A 390 -38.71 31.97 -20.21
N GLY A 391 -37.72 32.68 -19.66
CA GLY A 391 -37.33 32.51 -18.27
C GLY A 391 -36.47 33.64 -17.70
N MET A 392 -35.60 33.25 -16.75
CA MET A 392 -34.71 34.18 -16.03
C MET A 392 -33.78 34.94 -16.99
N ALA A 393 -33.26 34.30 -18.03
CA ALA A 393 -32.40 34.92 -19.04
C ALA A 393 -33.10 36.09 -19.77
N ASP A 394 -34.38 35.91 -20.08
CA ASP A 394 -35.18 36.92 -20.77
C ASP A 394 -35.46 38.12 -19.87
N LEU A 395 -35.72 37.88 -18.58
CA LEU A 395 -35.89 38.95 -17.58
C LEU A 395 -34.62 39.78 -17.37
N LEU A 396 -33.44 39.16 -17.48
CA LEU A 396 -32.17 39.84 -17.35
C LEU A 396 -31.79 40.66 -18.60
N THR A 397 -32.28 40.23 -19.77
CA THR A 397 -31.95 40.89 -21.06
C THR A 397 -32.93 41.99 -21.45
N SER A 398 -34.19 41.89 -21.05
CA SER A 398 -35.24 42.80 -21.47
C SER A 398 -36.04 43.38 -20.31
N GLN A 399 -36.17 44.71 -20.27
CA GLN A 399 -37.03 45.38 -19.28
C GLN A 399 -38.53 45.36 -19.65
N LYS A 400 -38.86 45.00 -20.89
CA LYS A 400 -40.23 44.95 -21.38
C LYS A 400 -41.00 43.73 -20.91
N ILE A 401 -40.30 42.66 -20.56
CA ILE A 401 -40.90 41.40 -20.13
C ILE A 401 -41.22 41.50 -18.63
N LYS A 402 -42.45 41.21 -18.26
CA LYS A 402 -42.89 41.20 -16.85
C LYS A 402 -42.64 39.83 -16.23
N VAL A 403 -42.26 39.80 -14.94
CA VAL A 403 -42.01 38.55 -14.20
C VAL A 403 -43.20 37.57 -14.29
N ASN A 404 -44.43 38.09 -14.21
CA ASN A 404 -45.63 37.23 -14.26
C ASN A 404 -45.82 36.50 -15.58
N ASP A 405 -45.29 37.02 -16.68
CA ASP A 405 -45.41 36.44 -18.02
C ASP A 405 -44.44 35.24 -18.19
N CYS A 406 -43.40 35.19 -17.36
CA CYS A 406 -42.38 34.12 -17.37
C CYS A 406 -42.63 33.02 -16.32
N LEU A 407 -43.63 33.22 -15.44
CA LEU A 407 -43.92 32.26 -14.37
C LEU A 407 -44.84 31.14 -14.86
N THR A 408 -44.32 29.93 -14.93
CA THR A 408 -45.06 28.72 -15.26
C THR A 408 -45.78 28.18 -14.02
N LYS A 409 -47.08 27.91 -14.12
CA LYS A 409 -47.83 27.20 -13.08
C LYS A 409 -47.46 25.72 -13.08
N THR A 410 -47.36 25.15 -11.91
CA THR A 410 -47.20 23.69 -11.75
C THR A 410 -48.54 23.06 -11.32
N HIS A 411 -48.59 21.73 -11.31
CA HIS A 411 -49.71 20.97 -10.73
C HIS A 411 -49.67 20.96 -9.17
N ILE A 412 -48.69 21.62 -8.55
CA ILE A 412 -48.56 21.75 -7.10
C ILE A 412 -49.11 23.12 -6.72
N ASP A 413 -50.11 23.13 -5.84
CA ASP A 413 -50.71 24.39 -5.35
C ASP A 413 -49.64 25.29 -4.72
N ASN A 414 -49.79 26.59 -4.91
CA ASN A 414 -48.88 27.64 -4.44
C ASN A 414 -47.44 27.58 -4.99
N LEU A 415 -47.11 26.68 -5.93
CA LEU A 415 -45.79 26.60 -6.55
C LEU A 415 -45.82 27.10 -7.99
N ARG A 416 -45.00 28.10 -8.28
CA ARG A 416 -44.68 28.54 -9.64
C ARG A 416 -43.21 28.36 -9.93
N ILE A 417 -42.87 28.19 -11.20
CA ILE A 417 -41.49 28.01 -11.67
C ILE A 417 -41.15 29.15 -12.63
N LEU A 418 -39.96 29.70 -12.39
CA LEU A 418 -39.27 30.53 -13.37
C LEU A 418 -38.10 29.70 -13.91
N THR A 419 -38.24 29.22 -15.13
CA THR A 419 -37.19 28.45 -15.81
C THR A 419 -36.03 29.38 -16.19
N SER A 420 -34.92 28.83 -16.64
CA SER A 420 -33.76 29.62 -17.09
C SER A 420 -34.06 30.42 -18.37
N GLY A 421 -34.97 29.93 -19.20
CA GLY A 421 -35.16 30.44 -20.57
C GLY A 421 -34.08 29.92 -21.53
N LYS A 422 -34.06 30.44 -22.74
CA LYS A 422 -33.05 30.13 -23.75
C LYS A 422 -31.67 30.60 -23.31
N ARG A 423 -30.67 29.80 -23.64
CA ARG A 423 -29.29 30.09 -23.27
C ARG A 423 -28.81 31.39 -23.88
N ILE A 424 -28.25 32.26 -23.08
CA ILE A 424 -27.70 33.54 -23.49
C ILE A 424 -26.17 33.55 -23.37
N PRO A 425 -25.46 34.28 -24.25
CA PRO A 425 -24.06 34.62 -24.02
C PRO A 425 -23.98 35.63 -22.86
N ASP A 426 -22.78 35.82 -22.29
CA ASP A 426 -22.45 36.86 -21.30
C ASP A 426 -23.30 36.79 -20.02
N THR A 427 -23.56 35.58 -19.53
CA THR A 427 -24.39 35.30 -18.35
C THR A 427 -23.88 36.04 -17.11
N THR A 428 -22.56 36.02 -16.87
CA THR A 428 -21.93 36.66 -15.70
C THR A 428 -22.12 38.17 -15.71
N GLU A 429 -21.94 38.82 -16.86
CA GLU A 429 -22.12 40.25 -17.04
C GLU A 429 -23.56 40.65 -16.76
N ARG A 430 -24.52 39.86 -17.24
CA ARG A 430 -25.95 40.10 -17.00
C ARG A 430 -26.35 39.98 -15.54
N LEU A 431 -25.83 38.99 -14.85
CA LEU A 431 -26.04 38.79 -13.41
C LEU A 431 -25.35 39.90 -12.57
N GLY A 432 -24.26 40.48 -13.06
CA GLY A 432 -23.57 41.60 -12.42
C GLY A 432 -24.28 42.94 -12.55
N THR A 433 -25.39 43.01 -13.26
CA THR A 433 -26.13 44.28 -13.47
C THR A 433 -27.13 44.55 -12.36
N ARG A 434 -27.51 45.85 -12.20
CA ARG A 434 -28.62 46.29 -11.32
C ARG A 434 -29.95 45.59 -11.64
N ARG A 435 -30.08 45.05 -12.85
CA ARG A 435 -31.26 44.33 -13.31
C ARG A 435 -31.54 43.07 -12.49
N LEU A 436 -30.51 42.34 -12.01
CA LEU A 436 -30.70 41.18 -11.13
C LEU A 436 -31.42 41.61 -9.84
N ALA A 437 -31.00 42.68 -9.18
CA ALA A 437 -31.64 43.19 -7.96
C ALA A 437 -33.10 43.57 -8.18
N GLU A 438 -33.41 44.20 -9.33
CA GLU A 438 -34.78 44.52 -9.72
C GLU A 438 -35.64 43.27 -9.91
N VAL A 439 -35.13 42.25 -10.60
CA VAL A 439 -35.83 40.98 -10.82
C VAL A 439 -36.06 40.25 -9.49
N VAL A 440 -35.04 40.15 -8.62
CA VAL A 440 -35.20 39.55 -7.28
C VAL A 440 -36.27 40.28 -6.48
N THR A 441 -36.28 41.61 -6.50
CA THR A 441 -37.31 42.43 -5.81
C THR A 441 -38.71 42.17 -6.37
N GLN A 442 -38.86 42.10 -7.70
CA GLN A 442 -40.15 41.78 -8.34
C GLN A 442 -40.62 40.37 -7.98
N LEU A 443 -39.74 39.37 -7.96
CA LEU A 443 -40.08 38.02 -7.56
C LEU A 443 -40.55 37.97 -6.09
N LYS A 444 -39.85 38.64 -5.18
CA LYS A 444 -40.25 38.78 -3.76
C LYS A 444 -41.62 39.44 -3.61
N ASN A 445 -41.96 40.39 -4.47
CA ASN A 445 -43.28 41.05 -4.44
C ASN A 445 -44.43 40.14 -4.91
N ASN A 446 -44.13 39.10 -5.71
CA ASN A 446 -45.09 38.14 -6.26
C ASN A 446 -45.23 36.85 -5.47
N SER A 447 -44.48 36.69 -4.35
CA SER A 447 -44.46 35.47 -3.56
C SER A 447 -44.10 35.70 -2.10
N ASP A 448 -44.33 34.72 -1.23
CA ASP A 448 -43.86 34.70 0.15
C ASP A 448 -42.43 34.22 0.22
N VAL A 449 -42.03 33.25 -0.64
CA VAL A 449 -40.69 32.67 -0.71
C VAL A 449 -40.25 32.51 -2.17
N VAL A 450 -39.02 32.94 -2.44
CA VAL A 450 -38.33 32.69 -3.71
C VAL A 450 -37.13 31.77 -3.44
N ILE A 451 -37.01 30.65 -4.13
CA ILE A 451 -35.89 29.75 -4.04
C ILE A 451 -35.13 29.75 -5.35
N PHE A 452 -33.86 30.11 -5.31
CA PHE A 452 -32.98 30.13 -6.47
C PHE A 452 -32.10 28.84 -6.50
N ASP A 453 -32.20 28.08 -7.58
CA ASP A 453 -31.21 27.04 -7.90
C ASP A 453 -30.05 27.70 -8.65
N SER A 454 -28.89 27.79 -8.04
CA SER A 454 -27.71 28.47 -8.58
C SER A 454 -26.76 27.52 -9.34
N PRO A 455 -25.83 28.00 -10.17
CA PRO A 455 -24.70 27.16 -10.62
C PRO A 455 -23.75 26.82 -9.47
N PRO A 456 -22.79 25.87 -9.69
CA PRO A 456 -21.79 25.51 -8.68
C PRO A 456 -20.86 26.69 -8.36
N ALA A 457 -20.68 27.00 -7.07
CA ALA A 457 -20.03 28.23 -6.60
C ALA A 457 -18.55 28.36 -6.98
N LEU A 458 -17.82 27.25 -7.03
CA LEU A 458 -16.37 27.27 -7.33
C LEU A 458 -16.05 27.29 -8.84
N LEU A 459 -17.05 27.13 -9.70
CA LEU A 459 -16.83 27.10 -11.14
C LEU A 459 -17.09 28.40 -11.85
N VAL A 460 -17.98 29.22 -11.30
CA VAL A 460 -18.44 30.46 -11.96
C VAL A 460 -18.75 31.56 -10.94
N ALA A 461 -18.48 32.80 -11.30
CA ALA A 461 -18.77 33.97 -10.46
C ALA A 461 -20.28 34.27 -10.32
N ASP A 462 -21.09 33.70 -11.18
CA ASP A 462 -22.56 33.90 -11.25
C ASP A 462 -23.22 33.66 -9.89
N THR A 463 -22.75 32.65 -9.14
CA THR A 463 -23.28 32.31 -7.82
C THR A 463 -23.03 33.41 -6.79
N SER A 464 -21.81 33.96 -6.75
CA SER A 464 -21.50 35.06 -5.81
C SER A 464 -22.32 36.31 -6.09
N LEU A 465 -22.53 36.65 -7.36
CA LEU A 465 -23.37 37.78 -7.78
C LEU A 465 -24.83 37.60 -7.36
N LEU A 466 -25.37 36.37 -7.53
CA LEU A 466 -26.73 36.05 -7.10
C LEU A 466 -26.85 36.06 -5.57
N CYS A 467 -25.89 35.46 -4.86
CA CYS A 467 -25.93 35.31 -3.40
C CYS A 467 -25.87 36.63 -2.65
N ASN A 468 -25.28 37.67 -3.24
CA ASN A 468 -25.28 39.02 -2.70
C ASN A 468 -26.66 39.71 -2.80
N GLN A 469 -27.58 39.22 -3.65
CA GLN A 469 -28.90 39.81 -3.88
C GLN A 469 -30.05 39.11 -3.15
N VAL A 470 -29.74 38.03 -2.40
CA VAL A 470 -30.75 37.24 -1.69
C VAL A 470 -30.64 37.41 -0.17
N ASP A 471 -31.72 37.11 0.54
CA ASP A 471 -31.79 37.27 2.00
C ASP A 471 -31.01 36.16 2.76
N GLY A 472 -30.78 35.00 2.10
CA GLY A 472 -30.03 33.89 2.69
C GLY A 472 -29.55 32.87 1.68
N VAL A 473 -28.48 32.23 2.02
CA VAL A 473 -27.82 31.23 1.20
C VAL A 473 -27.74 29.90 1.96
N ILE A 474 -28.03 28.79 1.30
CA ILE A 474 -27.97 27.43 1.84
C ILE A 474 -26.98 26.63 1.01
N LEU A 475 -25.95 26.10 1.66
CA LEU A 475 -24.94 25.25 1.03
C LEU A 475 -25.38 23.79 1.04
N VAL A 476 -25.47 23.17 -0.11
CA VAL A 476 -25.69 21.72 -0.25
C VAL A 476 -24.35 21.01 -0.37
N VAL A 477 -24.11 20.06 0.53
CA VAL A 477 -22.89 19.25 0.59
C VAL A 477 -23.25 17.79 0.41
N ARG A 478 -22.50 17.07 -0.41
CA ARG A 478 -22.70 15.63 -0.62
C ARG A 478 -21.63 14.83 0.11
N ALA A 479 -22.04 14.05 1.11
CA ALA A 479 -21.13 13.15 1.82
C ALA A 479 -20.45 12.16 0.86
N GLY A 480 -19.16 11.92 1.09
CA GLY A 480 -18.30 11.04 0.27
C GLY A 480 -18.01 11.55 -1.15
N LYS A 481 -18.37 12.82 -1.47
CA LYS A 481 -18.05 13.47 -2.76
C LYS A 481 -17.46 14.86 -2.57
N SER A 482 -18.08 15.70 -1.72
CA SER A 482 -17.62 17.05 -1.47
C SER A 482 -16.32 17.03 -0.68
N LYS A 483 -15.27 17.64 -1.21
CA LYS A 483 -13.97 17.75 -0.55
C LYS A 483 -13.98 18.88 0.47
N ARG A 484 -13.30 18.72 1.59
CA ARG A 484 -13.20 19.73 2.67
C ARG A 484 -12.74 21.08 2.14
N ARG A 485 -11.66 21.08 1.36
CA ARG A 485 -11.10 22.29 0.73
C ARG A 485 -12.11 23.03 -0.14
N TRP A 486 -12.97 22.32 -0.87
CA TRP A 486 -13.99 22.95 -1.71
C TRP A 486 -15.07 23.64 -0.88
N ILE A 487 -15.51 23.01 0.20
CA ILE A 487 -16.50 23.58 1.10
C ILE A 487 -15.94 24.81 1.80
N GLN A 488 -14.71 24.72 2.34
CA GLN A 488 -14.03 25.86 2.98
C GLN A 488 -13.84 27.02 2.02
N GLN A 489 -13.39 26.73 0.79
CA GLN A 489 -13.25 27.77 -0.24
C GLN A 489 -14.58 28.41 -0.58
N THR A 490 -15.66 27.61 -0.72
CA THR A 490 -16.99 28.13 -0.99
C THR A 490 -17.48 29.08 0.14
N ILE A 491 -17.25 28.69 1.40
CA ILE A 491 -17.61 29.54 2.55
C ILE A 491 -16.86 30.87 2.49
N LEU A 492 -15.54 30.83 2.27
CA LEU A 492 -14.72 32.03 2.15
C LEU A 492 -15.13 32.91 0.99
N ASP A 493 -15.51 32.33 -0.15
CA ASP A 493 -15.96 33.11 -1.31
C ASP A 493 -17.32 33.72 -1.08
N MET A 494 -18.23 33.07 -0.35
CA MET A 494 -19.52 33.63 0.04
C MET A 494 -19.36 34.77 1.08
N GLU A 495 -18.45 34.61 2.04
CA GLU A 495 -18.10 35.67 3.00
C GLU A 495 -17.55 36.92 2.29
N LYS A 496 -16.64 36.75 1.32
CA LYS A 496 -16.09 37.85 0.52
C LYS A 496 -17.15 38.55 -0.36
N ALA A 497 -18.17 37.79 -0.76
CA ALA A 497 -19.30 38.33 -1.53
C ALA A 497 -20.35 39.00 -0.65
N ASP A 498 -20.12 39.12 0.66
CA ASP A 498 -21.10 39.63 1.64
C ASP A 498 -22.45 38.88 1.61
N ALA A 499 -22.39 37.57 1.29
CA ALA A 499 -23.56 36.73 1.19
C ALA A 499 -23.92 36.14 2.57
N ASN A 500 -25.19 36.19 2.95
CA ASN A 500 -25.69 35.68 4.21
C ASN A 500 -25.77 34.13 4.17
N LEU A 501 -24.66 33.45 4.41
CA LEU A 501 -24.61 31.97 4.46
C LEU A 501 -25.25 31.47 5.74
N MET A 502 -26.50 31.04 5.68
CA MET A 502 -27.32 30.66 6.83
C MET A 502 -26.97 29.32 7.44
N GLY A 503 -26.52 28.36 6.61
CA GLY A 503 -26.21 27.01 7.01
C GLY A 503 -26.10 26.07 5.82
N CYS A 504 -26.10 24.78 6.11
CA CYS A 504 -25.94 23.74 5.09
C CYS A 504 -26.96 22.60 5.21
N ILE A 505 -27.11 21.87 4.10
CA ILE A 505 -27.87 20.62 3.98
C ILE A 505 -26.90 19.54 3.54
N VAL A 506 -26.82 18.45 4.30
CA VAL A 506 -25.97 17.30 3.96
C VAL A 506 -26.79 16.28 3.17
N ASN A 507 -26.36 16.04 1.94
CA ASN A 507 -27.02 15.12 1.03
C ASN A 507 -26.27 13.76 0.98
N ARG A 508 -27.03 12.65 0.94
CA ARG A 508 -26.53 11.26 0.82
C ARG A 508 -25.50 10.88 1.88
N PRO A 509 -25.83 10.85 3.17
CA PRO A 509 -24.92 10.42 4.21
C PRO A 509 -24.42 8.99 3.95
N LEU A 510 -23.15 8.71 4.26
CA LEU A 510 -22.52 7.40 4.05
C LEU A 510 -23.01 6.36 5.07
N ASN A 511 -23.35 6.77 6.28
CA ASN A 511 -23.87 5.89 7.33
C ASN A 511 -25.37 6.14 7.54
N ASN A 512 -26.17 5.13 7.27
CA ASN A 512 -27.61 5.14 7.49
C ASN A 512 -28.01 5.16 8.99
N GLY A 513 -27.07 5.19 9.93
CA GLY A 513 -27.35 5.06 11.36
C GLY A 513 -28.31 6.12 11.93
N SER A 514 -28.33 7.33 11.39
CA SER A 514 -29.32 8.37 11.73
C SER A 514 -30.69 8.16 11.05
N PHE A 515 -30.73 7.42 9.93
CA PHE A 515 -31.98 7.03 9.24
C PHE A 515 -32.60 5.77 9.81
N ASP A 516 -31.84 4.86 10.39
CA ASP A 516 -32.36 3.62 11.00
C ASP A 516 -33.08 3.89 12.33
N SER A 517 -32.69 4.92 13.07
CA SER A 517 -33.45 5.40 14.25
C SER A 517 -34.82 5.98 13.85
N TYR A 518 -34.96 6.51 12.64
CA TYR A 518 -36.26 6.99 12.12
C TYR A 518 -37.16 5.84 11.61
N LYS A 519 -36.60 4.75 11.12
CA LYS A 519 -37.37 3.53 10.80
C LYS A 519 -38.02 2.90 12.02
N SER A 520 -37.33 2.94 13.16
CA SER A 520 -37.89 2.38 14.42
C SER A 520 -39.12 3.13 14.95
N TYR A 521 -39.26 4.43 14.61
CA TYR A 521 -40.44 5.21 14.99
C TYR A 521 -41.70 4.86 14.20
N LYS A 522 -41.57 4.30 12.97
CA LYS A 522 -42.71 3.96 12.08
C LYS A 522 -43.37 2.61 12.44
N TYR A 523 -42.74 1.78 13.27
CA TYR A 523 -43.32 0.48 13.73
C TYR A 523 -44.00 0.54 15.10
N ALA A 524 -44.10 1.73 15.69
CA ALA A 524 -44.73 1.95 17.00
C ALA A 524 -46.07 2.69 16.93
N SER A 525 -46.66 2.84 15.72
CA SER A 525 -48.01 3.44 15.55
C SER A 525 -48.89 2.55 14.69
#